data_1813d721e20af6428ae843dfa2963aaa
#
_entry.id   1813d721e20af6428ae843dfa2963aaa
#
_cell.length_a   1.000
_cell.length_b   1.000
_cell.length_c   1.000
_cell.angle_alpha   90.00
_cell.angle_beta   90.00
_cell.angle_gamma   90.00
#
_symmetry.space_group_name_H-M   'P 1'
#
loop_
_entity.id
_entity.type
_entity.pdbx_description
1 polymer ?
#
loop_
_entity_poly.entity_id
_entity_poly.type
_entity_poly.pdbx_seq_one_letter_code
_entity_poly.pdbx_strand_id
1 'polypeptide(L)' 'MINNRLPLLLAERKLRVADVVRLTGISKTTLHKIYKDESTQIDFDTIDKLCDFLDVTMGEIFEYLTDEQVEEQ' A
#
# COMPACT_ATOMS: atom_id res chain seq x y z
N MET A 1 12.09 4.92 -8.71
CA MET A 1 10.61 5.06 -8.63
C MET A 1 10.04 3.93 -7.75
N ILE A 2 9.14 4.27 -6.88
CA ILE A 2 8.47 3.27 -6.04
C ILE A 2 7.10 2.96 -6.62
N ASN A 3 6.87 1.68 -6.89
CA ASN A 3 5.58 1.20 -7.38
C ASN A 3 4.72 0.80 -6.17
N ASN A 4 3.56 1.43 -6.04
CA ASN A 4 2.63 1.14 -4.96
C ASN A 4 1.61 0.11 -5.43
N ARG A 5 1.68 -1.09 -4.86
CA ARG A 5 0.82 -2.20 -5.23
C ARG A 5 -0.40 -2.36 -4.31
N LEU A 6 -0.58 -1.44 -3.37
CA LEU A 6 -1.71 -1.54 -2.43
C LEU A 6 -3.06 -1.63 -3.12
N PRO A 7 -3.36 -0.79 -4.14
CA PRO A 7 -4.65 -0.93 -4.83
C PRO A 7 -4.86 -2.32 -5.43
N LEU A 8 -3.80 -2.89 -6.02
CA LEU A 8 -3.87 -4.23 -6.59
C LEU A 8 -4.12 -5.30 -5.52
N LEU A 9 -3.40 -5.21 -4.40
CA LEU A 9 -3.55 -6.16 -3.31
C LEU A 9 -4.96 -6.12 -2.73
N LEU A 10 -5.54 -4.93 -2.56
CA LEU A 10 -6.90 -4.80 -2.08
C LEU A 10 -7.91 -5.35 -3.08
N ALA A 11 -7.70 -5.10 -4.37
CA ALA A 11 -8.57 -5.59 -5.42
C ALA A 11 -8.57 -7.13 -5.47
N GLU A 12 -7.40 -7.74 -5.36
CA GLU A 12 -7.27 -9.20 -5.33
C GLU A 12 -8.03 -9.82 -4.16
N ARG A 13 -8.12 -9.10 -3.05
CA ARG A 13 -8.79 -9.58 -1.84
C ARG A 13 -10.22 -9.08 -1.72
N LYS A 14 -10.70 -8.34 -2.73
CA LYS A 14 -12.05 -7.76 -2.75
C LYS A 14 -12.31 -6.86 -1.55
N LEU A 15 -11.27 -6.12 -1.13
CA LEU A 15 -11.33 -5.20 0.00
C LEU A 15 -11.44 -3.76 -0.50
N ARG A 16 -12.19 -2.96 0.23
CA ARG A 16 -12.26 -1.52 0.01
C ARG A 16 -11.42 -0.80 1.05
N VAL A 17 -11.04 0.45 0.75
CA VAL A 17 -10.30 1.28 1.72
C VAL A 17 -11.06 1.36 3.05
N ALA A 18 -12.38 1.53 3.00
CA ALA A 18 -13.19 1.60 4.23
C ALA A 18 -13.09 0.34 5.08
N ASP A 19 -13.01 -0.84 4.46
CA ASP A 19 -12.85 -2.09 5.19
C ASP A 19 -11.50 -2.15 5.91
N VAL A 20 -10.45 -1.71 5.23
CA VAL A 20 -9.09 -1.70 5.81
C VAL A 20 -9.02 -0.73 6.98
N VAL A 21 -9.61 0.47 6.84
CA VAL A 21 -9.67 1.44 7.92
C VAL A 21 -10.34 0.84 9.15
N ARG A 22 -11.48 0.20 8.96
CA ARG A 22 -12.25 -0.40 10.05
C ARG A 22 -11.50 -1.53 10.73
N LEU A 23 -10.84 -2.36 9.96
CA LEU A 23 -10.20 -3.59 10.48
C LEU A 23 -8.79 -3.36 11.03
N THR A 24 -8.07 -2.35 10.53
CA THR A 24 -6.70 -2.09 10.96
C THR A 24 -6.59 -0.95 11.96
N GLY A 25 -7.56 -0.05 11.99
CA GLY A 25 -7.48 1.16 12.80
C GLY A 25 -6.60 2.25 12.20
N ILE A 26 -6.10 2.07 10.99
CA ILE A 26 -5.32 3.09 10.30
C ILE A 26 -6.26 4.24 9.94
N SER A 27 -5.76 5.48 10.06
CA SER A 27 -6.53 6.67 9.72
C SER A 27 -6.98 6.64 8.25
N LYS A 28 -8.23 7.02 8.01
CA LYS A 28 -8.80 7.08 6.66
C LYS A 28 -7.97 7.99 5.75
N THR A 29 -7.57 9.15 6.26
CA THR A 29 -6.77 10.11 5.51
C THR A 29 -5.42 9.50 5.10
N THR A 30 -4.74 8.84 6.04
CA THR A 30 -3.45 8.18 5.78
C THR A 30 -3.61 7.10 4.72
N LEU A 31 -4.61 6.24 4.88
CA LEU A 31 -4.81 5.12 3.96
C LEU A 31 -5.20 5.60 2.56
N HIS A 32 -6.04 6.62 2.46
CA HIS A 32 -6.41 7.20 1.16
C HIS A 32 -5.20 7.78 0.43
N LYS A 33 -4.29 8.44 1.15
CA LYS A 33 -3.07 8.98 0.53
C LYS A 33 -2.19 7.87 -0.02
N ILE A 34 -2.05 6.78 0.72
CA ILE A 34 -1.28 5.63 0.25
C ILE A 34 -1.97 5.00 -0.96
N TYR A 35 -3.27 4.77 -0.86
CA TYR A 35 -4.05 4.13 -1.92
C TYR A 35 -3.99 4.92 -3.23
N LYS A 36 -4.01 6.25 -3.17
CA LYS A 36 -3.94 7.12 -4.34
C LYS A 36 -2.53 7.49 -4.76
N ASP A 37 -1.53 6.92 -4.09
CA ASP A 37 -0.12 7.20 -4.38
C ASP A 37 0.25 8.68 -4.20
N GLU A 38 -0.39 9.34 -3.24
CA GLU A 38 -0.13 10.75 -2.93
C GLU A 38 0.79 10.94 -1.74
N SER A 39 1.12 9.86 -1.03
CA SER A 39 1.94 9.94 0.16
C SER A 39 3.42 9.95 -0.20
N THR A 40 4.17 10.88 0.40
CA THR A 40 5.62 10.93 0.24
C THR A 40 6.34 10.30 1.43
N GLN A 41 5.62 10.05 2.52
CA GLN A 41 6.16 9.46 3.74
C GLN A 41 5.15 8.51 4.34
N ILE A 42 5.63 7.37 4.82
CA ILE A 42 4.81 6.37 5.51
C ILE A 42 5.56 5.93 6.76
N ASP A 43 4.89 5.94 7.92
CA ASP A 43 5.51 5.48 9.15
C ASP A 43 5.51 3.96 9.22
N PHE A 44 6.48 3.44 9.97
CA PHE A 44 6.64 1.99 10.13
C PHE A 44 5.42 1.34 10.77
N ASP A 45 4.74 2.05 11.67
CA ASP A 45 3.55 1.51 12.32
C ASP A 45 2.44 1.22 11.31
N THR A 46 2.24 2.13 10.35
CA THR A 46 1.26 1.94 9.28
C THR A 46 1.63 0.76 8.39
N ILE A 47 2.91 0.67 8.02
CA ILE A 47 3.40 -0.44 7.20
C ILE A 47 3.22 -1.77 7.94
N ASP A 48 3.55 -1.79 9.22
CA ASP A 48 3.43 -2.99 10.04
C ASP A 48 1.97 -3.48 10.10
N LYS A 49 1.04 -2.56 10.31
CA LYS A 49 -0.38 -2.90 10.33
C LYS A 49 -0.88 -3.44 9.01
N LEU A 50 -0.45 -2.84 7.91
CA LEU A 50 -0.83 -3.30 6.57
C LEU A 50 -0.25 -4.68 6.26
N CYS A 51 1.02 -4.89 6.56
CA CYS A 51 1.66 -6.19 6.33
C CYS A 51 1.00 -7.30 7.15
N ASP A 52 0.71 -7.01 8.41
CA ASP A 52 0.08 -7.97 9.31
C ASP A 52 -1.35 -8.30 8.84
N PHE A 53 -2.12 -7.28 8.51
CA PHE A 53 -3.51 -7.44 8.07
C PHE A 53 -3.62 -8.20 6.76
N LEU A 54 -2.77 -7.85 5.78
CA LEU A 54 -2.79 -8.46 4.45
C LEU A 54 -1.98 -9.76 4.36
N ASP A 55 -1.21 -10.05 5.40
CA ASP A 55 -0.29 -11.20 5.43
C ASP A 55 0.71 -11.16 4.26
N VAL A 56 1.32 -10.01 4.09
CA VAL A 56 2.31 -9.76 3.02
C VAL A 56 3.54 -9.07 3.61
N THR A 57 4.62 -9.07 2.83
CA THR A 57 5.83 -8.32 3.18
C THR A 57 5.73 -6.90 2.67
N MET A 58 6.58 -6.01 3.21
CA MET A 58 6.66 -4.64 2.72
C MET A 58 7.01 -4.60 1.22
N GLY A 59 7.89 -5.51 0.76
CA GLY A 59 8.26 -5.58 -0.65
C GLY A 59 7.12 -6.00 -1.57
N GLU A 60 6.10 -6.64 -1.03
CA GLU A 60 4.90 -6.99 -1.80
C GLU A 60 3.95 -5.81 -1.94
N ILE A 61 4.00 -4.85 -1.02
CA ILE A 61 3.19 -3.63 -1.07
C ILE A 61 3.89 -2.55 -1.89
N PHE A 62 5.17 -2.34 -1.63
CA PHE A 62 5.97 -1.30 -2.29
C PHE A 62 7.14 -1.93 -3.01
N GLU A 63 7.25 -1.67 -4.30
CA GLU A 63 8.31 -2.20 -5.14
C GLU A 63 9.14 -1.06 -5.69
N TYR A 64 10.47 -1.16 -5.58
CA TYR A 64 11.35 -0.17 -6.19
C TYR A 64 11.67 -0.59 -7.62
N LEU A 65 11.41 0.30 -8.56
CA LEU A 65 11.71 0.09 -9.98
C LEU A 65 12.87 0.99 -10.41
N THR A 66 13.85 0.40 -11.09
CA THR A 66 14.94 1.17 -11.69
C THR A 66 14.41 1.91 -12.92
N ASP A 67 15.18 2.87 -13.41
CA ASP A 67 14.78 3.62 -14.62
C ASP A 67 14.56 2.70 -15.81
N GLU A 68 15.38 1.65 -15.93
CA GLU A 68 15.24 0.66 -17.01
C GLU A 68 13.93 -0.09 -16.90
N GLN A 69 13.55 -0.48 -15.69
CA GLN A 69 12.28 -1.19 -15.44
C GLN A 69 11.08 -0.29 -15.72
N VAL A 70 11.20 0.99 -15.40
CA VAL A 70 10.13 1.95 -15.68
C VAL A 70 9.93 2.13 -17.17
N GLU A 71 11.02 2.22 -17.94
CA GLU A 71 10.95 2.38 -19.39
C GLU A 71 10.32 1.19 -20.09
N GLU A 72 10.40 0.01 -19.53
CA GLU A 72 9.82 -1.21 -20.09
C GLU A 72 8.31 -1.30 -19.89
N GLN A 73 7.77 -0.46 -19.07
CA GLN A 73 6.34 -0.41 -18.80
C GLN A 73 5.64 0.60 -19.69
#